data_5da4ba36f8a9b87df212274cb5133e0e
#
_entry.id   5da4ba36f8a9b87df212274cb5133e0e
#
_cell.length_a   1.000
_cell.length_b   1.000
_cell.length_c   1.000
_cell.angle_alpha   90.00
_cell.angle_beta   90.00
_cell.angle_gamma   90.00
#
_symmetry.space_group_name_H-M   'P 1'
#
loop_
_entity.id
_entity.type
_entity.pdbx_description
1 polymer ?
#
loop_
_entity_poly.entity_id
_entity_poly.type
_entity_poly.pdbx_seq_one_letter_code
_entity_poly.pdbx_strand_id
1 'polypeptide(L)'
;YTYAYVTLGEFIAWIIGWDLIIEYAVGNVAVAISWSGYFQALLNVVGLSWPDWLGIDYRSAAQAAHQLAAATDPTALSAGTQRAAAAFAHAPNLFGIPILFNLPAAVIVLLVTWVLVIGIRESAWFNTSMVVLKLAIIAFFVIFGAFFVETANWRPFAPNGTAGIFSAAAIIF
;
A
#
# COMPACT_ATOMS: atom_id res chain seq x y z
N TYR A 1 13.30 23.21 1.86
CA TYR A 1 12.59 24.48 1.62
C TYR A 1 13.47 25.70 1.88
N THR A 2 14.02 25.86 3.08
CA THR A 2 14.80 27.06 3.49
C THR A 2 15.99 27.35 2.55
N TYR A 3 16.76 26.34 2.16
CA TYR A 3 17.86 26.52 1.23
C TYR A 3 17.39 27.00 -0.16
N ALA A 4 16.32 26.39 -0.67
CA ALA A 4 15.72 26.78 -1.95
C ALA A 4 15.17 28.22 -1.89
N TYR A 5 14.57 28.60 -0.78
CA TYR A 5 14.07 29.97 -0.58
C TYR A 5 15.19 31.02 -0.66
N VAL A 6 16.30 30.76 0.03
CA VAL A 6 17.45 31.70 0.07
C VAL A 6 18.19 31.76 -1.24
N THR A 7 18.31 30.63 -1.97
CA THR A 7 19.15 30.55 -3.19
C THR A 7 18.37 30.78 -4.48
N LEU A 8 17.13 30.30 -4.57
CA LEU A 8 16.33 30.28 -5.80
C LEU A 8 15.12 31.24 -5.76
N GLY A 9 14.86 31.85 -4.60
CA GLY A 9 13.76 32.75 -4.40
C GLY A 9 12.45 32.08 -4.03
N GLU A 10 11.46 32.90 -3.66
CA GLU A 10 10.21 32.49 -3.05
C GLU A 10 9.36 31.58 -3.95
N PHE A 11 9.27 31.89 -5.24
CA PHE A 11 8.43 31.15 -6.19
C PHE A 11 8.93 29.71 -6.38
N ILE A 12 10.21 29.51 -6.58
CA ILE A 12 10.82 28.17 -6.73
C ILE A 12 10.70 27.38 -5.42
N ALA A 13 10.95 28.03 -4.28
CA ALA A 13 10.79 27.40 -2.98
C ALA A 13 9.35 26.95 -2.74
N TRP A 14 8.36 27.75 -3.18
CA TRP A 14 6.94 27.40 -3.08
C TRP A 14 6.60 26.15 -3.93
N ILE A 15 7.09 26.06 -5.16
CA ILE A 15 6.91 24.87 -6.02
C ILE A 15 7.50 23.63 -5.35
N ILE A 16 8.74 23.72 -4.86
CA ILE A 16 9.42 22.61 -4.15
C ILE A 16 8.64 22.21 -2.90
N GLY A 17 8.10 23.18 -2.16
CA GLY A 17 7.27 22.91 -0.99
C GLY A 17 6.01 22.11 -1.32
N TRP A 18 5.31 22.46 -2.40
CA TRP A 18 4.15 21.72 -2.88
C TRP A 18 4.51 20.32 -3.39
N ASP A 19 5.61 20.19 -4.12
CA ASP A 19 6.10 18.90 -4.62
C ASP A 19 6.35 17.93 -3.46
N LEU A 20 7.06 18.38 -2.42
CA LEU A 20 7.29 17.60 -1.21
C LEU A 20 5.97 17.20 -0.49
N ILE A 21 5.01 18.11 -0.39
CA ILE A 21 3.72 17.81 0.25
C ILE A 21 2.98 16.72 -0.54
N ILE A 22 2.95 16.81 -1.87
CA ILE A 22 2.28 15.84 -2.72
C ILE A 22 3.00 14.48 -2.64
N GLU A 23 4.33 14.46 -2.70
CA GLU A 23 5.15 13.24 -2.58
C GLU A 23 4.84 12.50 -1.28
N TYR A 24 4.90 13.19 -0.14
CA TYR A 24 4.59 12.57 1.15
C TYR A 24 3.11 12.16 1.28
N ALA A 25 2.19 12.96 0.76
CA ALA A 25 0.76 12.63 0.80
C ALA A 25 0.46 11.35 0.01
N VAL A 26 0.98 11.24 -1.23
CA VAL A 26 0.80 10.05 -2.07
C VAL A 26 1.45 8.83 -1.42
N GLY A 27 2.67 8.97 -0.89
CA GLY A 27 3.37 7.90 -0.17
C GLY A 27 2.57 7.39 1.03
N ASN A 28 2.03 8.29 1.85
CA ASN A 28 1.21 7.91 3.01
C ASN A 28 -0.07 7.18 2.62
N VAL A 29 -0.74 7.62 1.55
CA VAL A 29 -1.94 6.94 1.03
C VAL A 29 -1.59 5.52 0.55
N ALA A 30 -0.53 5.36 -0.23
CA ALA A 30 -0.09 4.06 -0.74
C ALA A 30 0.24 3.09 0.41
N VAL A 31 0.97 3.56 1.42
CA VAL A 31 1.30 2.76 2.62
C VAL A 31 0.05 2.38 3.41
N ALA A 32 -0.89 3.30 3.61
CA ALA A 32 -2.13 3.02 4.34
C ALA A 32 -3.00 1.97 3.63
N ILE A 33 -3.10 2.03 2.29
CA ILE A 33 -3.82 1.04 1.49
C ILE A 33 -3.14 -0.32 1.58
N SER A 34 -1.81 -0.37 1.44
CA SER A 34 -1.03 -1.62 1.55
C SER A 34 -1.19 -2.24 2.94
N TRP A 35 -1.09 -1.43 4.00
CA TRP A 35 -1.31 -1.88 5.36
C TRP A 35 -2.72 -2.46 5.56
N SER A 36 -3.74 -1.80 5.02
CA SER A 36 -5.12 -2.30 5.05
C SER A 36 -5.25 -3.69 4.44
N GLY A 37 -4.58 -3.96 3.32
CA GLY A 37 -4.56 -5.27 2.69
C GLY A 37 -3.95 -6.35 3.58
N TYR A 38 -2.81 -6.07 4.21
CA TYR A 38 -2.20 -7.00 5.16
C TYR A 38 -3.04 -7.23 6.42
N PHE A 39 -3.67 -6.17 6.93
CA PHE A 39 -4.57 -6.26 8.08
C PHE A 39 -5.76 -7.16 7.79
N GLN A 40 -6.40 -7.01 6.63
CA GLN A 40 -7.50 -7.86 6.19
C GLN A 40 -7.05 -9.32 5.99
N ALA A 41 -5.85 -9.54 5.43
CA ALA A 41 -5.29 -10.88 5.30
C ALA A 41 -5.09 -11.54 6.69
N LEU A 42 -4.59 -10.78 7.66
CA LEU A 42 -4.43 -11.26 9.04
C LEU A 42 -5.78 -11.61 9.68
N LEU A 43 -6.80 -10.78 9.53
CA LEU A 43 -8.15 -11.07 10.02
C LEU A 43 -8.70 -12.37 9.44
N ASN A 44 -8.51 -12.60 8.15
CA ASN A 44 -8.94 -13.84 7.50
C ASN A 44 -8.21 -15.08 8.07
N VAL A 45 -6.93 -14.98 8.40
CA VAL A 45 -6.16 -16.08 9.04
C VAL A 45 -6.73 -16.40 10.43
N VAL A 46 -7.17 -15.40 11.18
CA VAL A 46 -7.79 -15.58 12.51
C VAL A 46 -9.26 -16.03 12.41
N GLY A 47 -9.83 -16.12 11.20
CA GLY A 47 -11.21 -16.53 10.97
C GLY A 47 -12.24 -15.41 11.14
N LEU A 48 -11.79 -14.14 11.19
CA LEU A 48 -12.67 -12.98 11.23
C LEU A 48 -12.99 -12.54 9.81
N SER A 49 -14.27 -12.68 9.41
CA SER A 49 -14.74 -12.18 8.12
C SER A 49 -14.92 -10.66 8.17
N TRP A 50 -14.27 -9.96 7.26
CA TRP A 50 -14.42 -8.52 7.07
C TRP A 50 -15.25 -8.25 5.82
N PRO A 51 -16.25 -7.36 5.87
CA PRO A 51 -17.02 -7.00 4.69
C PRO A 51 -16.12 -6.38 3.61
N ASP A 52 -16.06 -6.96 2.42
CA ASP A 52 -15.16 -6.54 1.35
C ASP A 52 -15.35 -5.07 0.94
N TRP A 53 -16.59 -4.54 0.99
CA TRP A 53 -16.90 -3.15 0.66
C TRP A 53 -16.36 -2.12 1.69
N LEU A 54 -16.01 -2.56 2.92
CA LEU A 54 -15.31 -1.75 3.93
C LEU A 54 -13.79 -1.90 3.86
N GLY A 55 -13.28 -2.72 2.97
CA GLY A 55 -11.85 -3.01 2.84
C GLY A 55 -11.20 -2.47 1.56
N ILE A 56 -11.98 -1.84 0.67
CA ILE A 56 -11.49 -1.38 -0.62
C ILE A 56 -12.04 0.01 -0.94
N ASP A 57 -11.28 0.80 -1.67
CA ASP A 57 -11.73 2.09 -2.18
C ASP A 57 -12.57 1.94 -3.46
N TYR A 58 -13.40 2.94 -3.72
CA TYR A 58 -14.32 2.96 -4.86
C TYR A 58 -13.60 2.81 -6.21
N ARG A 59 -12.46 3.51 -6.40
CA ARG A 59 -11.75 3.50 -7.70
C ARG A 59 -11.18 2.12 -8.01
N SER A 60 -10.53 1.50 -7.03
CA SER A 60 -9.95 0.16 -7.18
C SER A 60 -11.04 -0.88 -7.44
N ALA A 61 -12.16 -0.81 -6.73
CA ALA A 61 -13.28 -1.70 -6.92
C ALA A 61 -13.97 -1.51 -8.29
N ALA A 62 -14.20 -0.27 -8.71
CA ALA A 62 -14.76 0.03 -10.02
C ALA A 62 -13.85 -0.41 -11.17
N GLN A 63 -12.54 -0.17 -11.08
CA GLN A 63 -11.58 -0.66 -12.05
C GLN A 63 -11.57 -2.18 -12.15
N ALA A 64 -11.60 -2.87 -11.01
CA ALA A 64 -11.67 -4.32 -10.97
C ALA A 64 -12.96 -4.85 -11.61
N ALA A 65 -14.09 -4.21 -11.36
CA ALA A 65 -15.36 -4.55 -11.99
C ALA A 65 -15.31 -4.38 -13.53
N HIS A 66 -14.71 -3.28 -14.01
CA HIS A 66 -14.49 -3.08 -15.43
C HIS A 66 -13.55 -4.11 -16.06
N GLN A 67 -12.46 -4.46 -15.35
CA GLN A 67 -11.53 -5.50 -15.80
C GLN A 67 -12.22 -6.86 -15.87
N LEU A 68 -13.05 -7.20 -14.90
CA LEU A 68 -13.81 -8.44 -14.89
C LEU A 68 -14.81 -8.49 -16.05
N ALA A 69 -15.50 -7.39 -16.32
CA ALA A 69 -16.46 -7.28 -17.43
C ALA A 69 -15.80 -7.34 -18.82
N ALA A 70 -14.56 -6.87 -18.94
CA ALA A 70 -13.80 -6.87 -20.18
C ALA A 70 -12.99 -8.16 -20.40
N ALA A 71 -12.82 -9.00 -19.39
CA ALA A 71 -12.00 -10.20 -19.46
C ALA A 71 -12.73 -11.29 -20.25
N THR A 72 -12.04 -11.87 -21.22
CA THR A 72 -12.51 -13.07 -21.96
C THR A 72 -12.53 -14.30 -21.07
N ASP A 73 -11.59 -14.38 -20.11
CA ASP A 73 -11.53 -15.42 -19.10
C ASP A 73 -11.43 -14.79 -17.69
N PRO A 74 -12.53 -14.75 -16.94
CA PRO A 74 -12.54 -14.20 -15.57
C PRO A 74 -11.61 -14.92 -14.61
N THR A 75 -11.29 -16.19 -14.86
CA THR A 75 -10.43 -17.00 -13.97
C THR A 75 -8.95 -16.67 -14.12
N ALA A 76 -8.56 -16.03 -15.22
CA ALA A 76 -7.20 -15.56 -15.44
C ALA A 76 -6.84 -14.32 -14.61
N LEU A 77 -7.86 -13.61 -14.06
CA LEU A 77 -7.63 -12.44 -13.20
C LEU A 77 -7.18 -12.85 -11.80
N SER A 78 -6.36 -12.02 -11.19
CA SER A 78 -5.89 -12.27 -9.83
C SER A 78 -7.06 -12.39 -8.84
N ALA A 79 -6.89 -13.21 -7.80
CA ALA A 79 -7.90 -13.36 -6.75
C ALA A 79 -8.26 -12.02 -6.07
N GLY A 80 -7.29 -11.08 -6.00
CA GLY A 80 -7.52 -9.72 -5.49
C GLY A 80 -8.46 -8.92 -6.38
N THR A 81 -8.28 -8.98 -7.72
CA THR A 81 -9.16 -8.31 -8.68
C THR A 81 -10.57 -8.89 -8.64
N GLN A 82 -10.70 -10.20 -8.53
CA GLN A 82 -12.01 -10.86 -8.42
C GLN A 82 -12.75 -10.44 -7.15
N ARG A 83 -12.06 -10.40 -5.99
CA ARG A 83 -12.64 -9.91 -4.72
C ARG A 83 -13.04 -8.45 -4.80
N ALA A 84 -12.21 -7.62 -5.42
CA ALA A 84 -12.50 -6.20 -5.60
C ALA A 84 -13.75 -5.96 -6.47
N ALA A 85 -13.90 -6.72 -7.56
CA ALA A 85 -15.09 -6.68 -8.40
C ALA A 85 -16.34 -7.20 -7.67
N ALA A 86 -16.22 -8.27 -6.89
CA ALA A 86 -17.29 -8.77 -6.05
C ALA A 86 -17.70 -7.74 -4.98
N ALA A 87 -16.76 -7.06 -4.34
CA ALA A 87 -17.02 -5.98 -3.40
C ALA A 87 -17.84 -4.86 -4.05
N PHE A 88 -17.54 -4.50 -5.30
CA PHE A 88 -18.30 -3.49 -6.05
C PHE A 88 -19.74 -3.94 -6.32
N ALA A 89 -19.94 -5.21 -6.70
CA ALA A 89 -21.25 -5.76 -7.00
C ALA A 89 -22.16 -5.92 -5.76
N HIS A 90 -21.56 -6.22 -4.60
CA HIS A 90 -22.27 -6.45 -3.34
C HIS A 90 -22.28 -5.26 -2.39
N ALA A 91 -21.70 -4.12 -2.80
CA ALA A 91 -21.69 -2.92 -1.98
C ALA A 91 -23.10 -2.39 -1.70
N PRO A 92 -23.37 -1.90 -0.49
CA PRO A 92 -24.62 -1.20 -0.22
C PRO A 92 -24.77 0.00 -1.14
N ASN A 93 -25.93 0.15 -1.75
CA ASN A 93 -26.23 1.25 -2.66
C ASN A 93 -27.01 2.33 -1.93
N LEU A 94 -26.52 3.56 -1.99
CA LEU A 94 -27.22 4.75 -1.54
C LEU A 94 -27.46 5.69 -2.73
N PHE A 95 -28.73 5.96 -3.04
CA PHE A 95 -29.12 6.77 -4.21
C PHE A 95 -28.53 6.29 -5.54
N GLY A 96 -28.33 4.97 -5.72
CA GLY A 96 -27.77 4.40 -6.94
C GLY A 96 -26.22 4.44 -7.03
N ILE A 97 -25.55 4.90 -5.98
CA ILE A 97 -24.08 4.92 -5.89
C ILE A 97 -23.64 3.83 -4.88
N PRO A 98 -22.77 2.88 -5.28
CA PRO A 98 -22.26 1.89 -4.35
C PRO A 98 -21.33 2.53 -3.33
N ILE A 99 -21.56 2.26 -2.05
CA ILE A 99 -20.74 2.76 -0.96
C ILE A 99 -19.60 1.79 -0.74
N LEU A 100 -18.39 2.25 -1.09
CA LEU A 100 -17.14 1.54 -0.84
C LEU A 100 -16.20 2.45 -0.07
N PHE A 101 -15.63 1.94 1.01
CA PHE A 101 -14.76 2.72 1.87
C PHE A 101 -13.68 1.83 2.50
N ASN A 102 -12.42 2.20 2.35
CA ASN A 102 -11.33 1.47 2.99
C ASN A 102 -11.20 1.92 4.46
N LEU A 103 -12.04 1.33 5.32
CA LEU A 103 -12.10 1.66 6.74
C LEU A 103 -10.78 1.37 7.48
N PRO A 104 -10.10 0.21 7.30
CA PRO A 104 -8.81 -0.02 7.96
C PRO A 104 -7.76 1.03 7.60
N ALA A 105 -7.67 1.42 6.30
CA ALA A 105 -6.75 2.47 5.88
C ALA A 105 -7.07 3.82 6.53
N ALA A 106 -8.34 4.19 6.62
CA ALA A 106 -8.75 5.43 7.29
C ALA A 106 -8.43 5.40 8.79
N VAL A 107 -8.72 4.28 9.45
CA VAL A 107 -8.47 4.12 10.90
C VAL A 107 -6.98 4.22 11.21
N ILE A 108 -6.10 3.56 10.45
CA ILE A 108 -4.65 3.64 10.70
C ILE A 108 -4.12 5.05 10.49
N VAL A 109 -4.57 5.77 9.46
CA VAL A 109 -4.18 7.17 9.22
C VAL A 109 -4.63 8.06 10.37
N LEU A 110 -5.88 7.92 10.83
CA LEU A 110 -6.39 8.70 11.96
C LEU A 110 -5.65 8.38 13.26
N LEU A 111 -5.32 7.11 13.50
CA LEU A 111 -4.58 6.67 14.67
C LEU A 111 -3.17 7.25 14.69
N VAL A 112 -2.46 7.17 13.56
CA VAL A 112 -1.10 7.75 13.44
C VAL A 112 -1.16 9.27 13.58
N THR A 113 -2.14 9.92 12.96
CA THR A 113 -2.35 11.36 13.09
C THR A 113 -2.60 11.75 14.55
N TRP A 114 -3.44 11.01 15.25
CA TRP A 114 -3.73 11.24 16.68
C TRP A 114 -2.47 11.12 17.54
N VAL A 115 -1.64 10.09 17.32
CA VAL A 115 -0.35 9.92 18.01
C VAL A 115 0.58 11.12 17.74
N LEU A 116 0.62 11.61 16.49
CA LEU A 116 1.44 12.78 16.13
C LEU A 116 0.95 14.07 16.81
N VAL A 117 -0.36 14.23 16.97
CA VAL A 117 -0.96 15.41 17.62
C VAL A 117 -0.71 15.43 19.13
N ILE A 118 -0.65 14.25 19.80
CA ILE A 118 -0.38 14.16 21.25
C ILE A 118 0.99 14.75 21.60
N GLY A 119 2.00 14.57 20.76
CA GLY A 119 3.27 15.23 20.95
C GLY A 119 4.44 14.59 20.19
N ILE A 120 5.41 15.42 19.84
CA ILE A 120 6.61 15.03 19.09
C ILE A 120 7.45 14.01 19.86
N ARG A 121 7.46 14.06 21.19
CA ARG A 121 8.29 13.22 22.05
C ARG A 121 7.79 11.78 22.06
N GLU A 122 6.52 11.58 22.25
CA GLU A 122 5.83 10.29 22.18
C GLU A 122 5.92 9.70 20.79
N SER A 123 5.74 10.53 19.77
CA SER A 123 5.89 10.16 18.36
C SER A 123 7.30 9.69 18.02
N ALA A 124 8.35 10.34 18.54
CA ALA A 124 9.74 9.93 18.33
C ALA A 124 10.04 8.56 18.94
N TRP A 125 9.57 8.30 20.16
CA TRP A 125 9.72 7.00 20.80
C TRP A 125 8.97 5.90 20.05
N PHE A 126 7.73 6.18 19.66
CA PHE A 126 6.93 5.26 18.85
C PHE A 126 7.61 4.93 17.52
N ASN A 127 8.11 5.95 16.81
CA ASN A 127 8.84 5.76 15.55
C ASN A 127 10.10 4.90 15.74
N THR A 128 10.90 5.17 16.79
CA THR A 128 12.09 4.38 17.10
C THR A 128 11.73 2.91 17.39
N SER A 129 10.66 2.67 18.16
CA SER A 129 10.18 1.32 18.45
C SER A 129 9.74 0.58 17.20
N MET A 130 9.06 1.26 16.27
CA MET A 130 8.65 0.67 14.98
C MET A 130 9.85 0.36 14.08
N VAL A 131 10.90 1.20 14.09
CA VAL A 131 12.13 0.92 13.35
C VAL A 131 12.85 -0.30 13.91
N VAL A 132 12.99 -0.40 15.23
CA VAL A 132 13.62 -1.57 15.89
C VAL A 132 12.82 -2.84 15.58
N LEU A 133 11.48 -2.79 15.69
CA LEU A 133 10.62 -3.92 15.36
C LEU A 133 10.79 -4.36 13.91
N LYS A 134 10.80 -3.39 12.97
CA LYS A 134 11.01 -3.66 11.55
C LYS A 134 12.34 -4.35 11.29
N LEU A 135 13.42 -3.85 11.89
CA LEU A 135 14.75 -4.45 11.74
C LEU A 135 14.81 -5.86 12.33
N ALA A 136 14.16 -6.09 13.48
CA ALA A 136 14.07 -7.42 14.08
C ALA A 136 13.30 -8.40 13.19
N ILE A 137 12.19 -7.98 12.60
CA ILE A 137 11.41 -8.81 11.66
C ILE A 137 12.23 -9.12 10.40
N ILE A 138 12.92 -8.13 9.82
CA ILE A 138 13.79 -8.34 8.65
C ILE A 138 14.91 -9.33 8.99
N ALA A 139 15.59 -9.14 10.13
CA ALA A 139 16.64 -10.04 10.57
C ALA A 139 16.11 -11.48 10.78
N PHE A 140 14.93 -11.60 11.38
CA PHE A 140 14.25 -12.89 11.54
C PHE A 140 14.02 -13.56 10.17
N PHE A 141 13.42 -12.85 9.21
CA PHE A 141 13.17 -13.41 7.88
C PHE A 141 14.45 -13.77 7.14
N VAL A 142 15.52 -12.97 7.25
CA VAL A 142 16.80 -13.26 6.59
C VAL A 142 17.45 -14.50 7.22
N ILE A 143 17.50 -14.56 8.54
CA ILE A 143 18.15 -15.67 9.25
C ILE A 143 17.40 -16.97 9.02
N PHE A 144 16.09 -16.98 9.25
CA PHE A 144 15.30 -18.20 9.07
C PHE A 144 15.10 -18.56 7.61
N GLY A 145 14.88 -17.57 6.72
CA GLY A 145 14.75 -17.79 5.29
C GLY A 145 16.02 -18.37 4.64
N ALA A 146 17.19 -18.03 5.17
CA ALA A 146 18.46 -18.57 4.67
C ALA A 146 18.52 -20.10 4.72
N PHE A 147 17.83 -20.73 5.66
CA PHE A 147 17.77 -22.19 5.76
C PHE A 147 16.90 -22.84 4.68
N PHE A 148 16.03 -22.07 4.03
CA PHE A 148 15.12 -22.55 2.97
C PHE A 148 15.56 -22.13 1.57
N VAL A 149 16.76 -21.55 1.42
CA VAL A 149 17.27 -21.11 0.13
C VAL A 149 17.73 -22.29 -0.69
N GLU A 150 17.07 -22.56 -1.80
CA GLU A 150 17.50 -23.51 -2.82
C GLU A 150 18.34 -22.78 -3.89
N THR A 151 19.62 -23.08 -3.94
CA THR A 151 20.57 -22.45 -4.88
C THR A 151 20.27 -22.79 -6.35
N ALA A 152 19.53 -23.88 -6.59
CA ALA A 152 19.05 -24.24 -7.93
C ALA A 152 18.15 -23.17 -8.55
N ASN A 153 17.38 -22.46 -7.72
CA ASN A 153 16.47 -21.38 -8.17
C ASN A 153 17.20 -20.12 -8.65
N TRP A 154 18.53 -20.03 -8.46
CA TRP A 154 19.33 -18.92 -8.98
C TRP A 154 19.71 -19.10 -10.46
N ARG A 155 19.33 -20.19 -11.09
CA ARG A 155 19.62 -20.45 -12.51
C ARG A 155 18.31 -20.70 -13.28
N PRO A 156 18.05 -19.91 -14.35
CA PRO A 156 18.83 -18.77 -14.85
C PRO A 156 18.65 -17.52 -13.98
N PHE A 157 19.71 -16.75 -13.74
CA PHE A 157 19.69 -15.54 -12.89
C PHE A 157 18.75 -14.43 -13.43
N ALA A 158 18.62 -14.35 -14.74
CA ALA A 158 17.74 -13.38 -15.39
C ALA A 158 16.86 -14.10 -16.45
N PRO A 159 15.78 -14.81 -16.03
CA PRO A 159 14.94 -15.58 -16.94
C PRO A 159 14.28 -14.74 -18.04
N ASN A 160 13.96 -13.48 -17.75
CA ASN A 160 13.37 -12.53 -18.69
C ASN A 160 14.39 -11.56 -19.30
N GLY A 161 15.69 -11.85 -19.17
CA GLY A 161 16.77 -11.02 -19.68
C GLY A 161 16.87 -9.64 -19.01
N THR A 162 17.68 -8.79 -19.62
CA THR A 162 17.90 -7.41 -19.11
C THR A 162 16.62 -6.55 -19.15
N ALA A 163 15.76 -6.77 -20.15
CA ALA A 163 14.49 -6.05 -20.24
C ALA A 163 13.60 -6.30 -19.02
N GLY A 164 13.56 -7.53 -18.50
CA GLY A 164 12.84 -7.87 -17.28
C GLY A 164 13.39 -7.15 -16.05
N ILE A 165 14.71 -7.01 -15.94
CA ILE A 165 15.37 -6.29 -14.84
C ILE A 165 14.99 -4.80 -14.88
N PHE A 166 15.08 -4.15 -16.05
CA PHE A 166 14.71 -2.74 -16.20
C PHE A 166 13.22 -2.49 -15.95
N SER A 167 12.33 -3.39 -16.41
CA SER A 167 10.90 -3.29 -16.13
C SER A 167 10.61 -3.42 -14.64
N ALA A 168 11.25 -4.35 -13.95
CA ALA A 168 11.09 -4.51 -12.50
C ALA A 168 11.61 -3.26 -11.74
N ALA A 169 12.75 -2.71 -12.14
CA ALA A 169 13.27 -1.49 -11.55
C ALA A 169 12.31 -0.31 -11.74
N ALA A 170 11.72 -0.16 -12.93
CA ALA A 170 10.74 0.92 -13.21
C ALA A 170 9.42 0.78 -12.43
N ILE A 171 9.07 -0.42 -11.96
CA ILE A 171 7.88 -0.64 -11.14
C ILE A 171 8.16 -0.31 -9.66
N ILE A 172 9.42 -0.46 -9.22
CA ILE A 172 9.81 -0.24 -7.81
C ILE A 172 10.06 1.26 -7.54
N PHE A 173 10.50 2.01 -8.52
CA PHE A 173 10.80 3.45 -8.45
C PHE A 173 9.76 4.29 -9.21
#